data_79dc19997879101e3e348fb3237d9431
#
_entry.id   79dc19997879101e3e348fb3237d9431
#
_cell.length_a   1.000
_cell.length_b   1.000
_cell.length_c   1.000
_cell.angle_alpha   90.00
_cell.angle_beta   90.00
_cell.angle_gamma   90.00
#
_symmetry.space_group_name_H-M   'P 1'
#
loop_
_entity.id
_entity.type
_entity.pdbx_description
1 polymer ?
#
loop_
_entity_poly.entity_id
_entity_poly.type
_entity_poly.pdbx_seq_one_letter_code
_entity_poly.pdbx_strand_id
1 'polypeptide(L)'
;SVQNVKNVVNYLKENNRYEYKRHNVRYLPWGTTLSLVDSSKYKINFVTIEPGKSISLQKHYHRNEQWTILSGTAVVYIDGIKKIITENQTVHIPIGCTHSIHNPGIIPVEFLETQIGECIDPSDVFRLEK
;
A
#
# COMPACT_ATOMS: atom_id res chain seq x y z
N SER A 1 -11.68 12.96 6.12
CA SER A 1 -11.54 12.07 7.28
C SER A 1 -11.32 10.62 6.82
N VAL A 2 -10.85 9.79 7.71
CA VAL A 2 -10.63 8.37 7.41
C VAL A 2 -11.94 7.67 7.05
N GLN A 3 -13.04 8.10 7.63
CA GLN A 3 -14.34 7.50 7.31
C GLN A 3 -14.75 7.79 5.87
N ASN A 4 -14.47 9.00 5.36
CA ASN A 4 -14.74 9.32 3.97
C ASN A 4 -13.87 8.49 3.03
N VAL A 5 -12.61 8.28 3.39
CA VAL A 5 -11.70 7.44 2.60
C VAL A 5 -12.21 6.00 2.59
N LYS A 6 -12.64 5.47 3.74
CA LYS A 6 -13.21 4.12 3.82
C LYS A 6 -14.45 3.99 2.94
N ASN A 7 -15.31 5.01 2.90
CA ASN A 7 -16.51 5.00 2.07
C ASN A 7 -16.14 4.95 0.59
N VAL A 8 -15.13 5.71 0.16
CA VAL A 8 -14.67 5.70 -1.23
C VAL A 8 -14.10 4.33 -1.57
N VAL A 9 -13.27 3.75 -0.71
CA VAL A 9 -12.71 2.41 -0.93
C VAL A 9 -13.81 1.38 -1.08
N ASN A 10 -14.82 1.40 -0.20
CA ASN A 10 -15.93 0.47 -0.25
C ASN A 10 -16.73 0.63 -1.54
N TYR A 11 -16.96 1.87 -1.97
CA TYR A 11 -17.64 2.15 -3.23
C TYR A 11 -16.88 1.55 -4.41
N LEU A 12 -15.56 1.75 -4.46
CA LEU A 12 -14.73 1.23 -5.54
C LEU A 12 -14.71 -0.30 -5.54
N LYS A 13 -14.64 -0.92 -4.37
CA LYS A 13 -14.70 -2.38 -4.25
C LYS A 13 -16.04 -2.93 -4.76
N GLU A 14 -17.15 -2.30 -4.43
CA GLU A 14 -18.47 -2.73 -4.88
C GLU A 14 -18.62 -2.61 -6.40
N ASN A 15 -18.14 -1.51 -6.99
CA ASN A 15 -18.25 -1.30 -8.43
C ASN A 15 -17.33 -2.23 -9.22
N ASN A 16 -16.26 -2.70 -8.61
CA ASN A 16 -15.29 -3.59 -9.26
C ASN A 16 -15.39 -5.04 -8.78
N ARG A 17 -16.46 -5.39 -8.05
CA ARG A 17 -16.48 -6.69 -7.37
C ARG A 17 -16.43 -7.87 -8.33
N TYR A 18 -16.90 -7.72 -9.57
CA TYR A 18 -16.78 -8.76 -10.58
C TYR A 18 -15.31 -8.99 -10.95
N GLU A 19 -14.61 -7.90 -11.22
CA GLU A 19 -13.19 -7.92 -11.51
C GLU A 19 -12.37 -8.28 -10.27
N TYR A 20 -12.81 -7.82 -9.11
CA TYR A 20 -12.18 -8.15 -7.83
C TYR A 20 -12.00 -9.65 -7.67
N LYS A 21 -13.02 -10.42 -7.97
CA LYS A 21 -12.97 -11.88 -7.82
C LYS A 21 -12.11 -12.57 -8.87
N ARG A 22 -11.81 -11.90 -9.95
CA ARG A 22 -11.13 -12.50 -11.11
C ARG A 22 -9.70 -12.02 -11.31
N HIS A 23 -9.49 -10.71 -11.34
CA HIS A 23 -8.26 -10.16 -11.89
C HIS A 23 -7.62 -9.06 -11.04
N ASN A 24 -8.39 -8.36 -10.21
CA ASN A 24 -7.89 -7.19 -9.51
C ASN A 24 -7.21 -7.48 -8.19
N VAL A 25 -7.34 -8.69 -7.67
CA VAL A 25 -6.72 -9.09 -6.41
C VAL A 25 -5.47 -9.91 -6.69
N ARG A 26 -4.37 -9.52 -6.06
CA ARG A 26 -3.15 -10.32 -6.06
C ARG A 26 -2.95 -10.85 -4.64
N TYR A 27 -2.62 -12.13 -4.55
CA TYR A 27 -2.32 -12.80 -3.29
C TYR A 27 -0.81 -12.93 -3.15
N LEU A 28 -0.28 -12.47 -2.04
CA LEU A 28 1.16 -12.40 -1.76
C LEU A 28 1.44 -13.08 -0.43
N PRO A 29 2.69 -13.46 -0.15
CA PRO A 29 3.01 -14.14 1.11
C PRO A 29 2.63 -13.34 2.36
N TRP A 30 2.57 -12.01 2.25
CA TRP A 30 2.28 -11.12 3.38
C TRP A 30 0.82 -10.67 3.41
N GLY A 31 0.03 -10.92 2.37
CA GLY A 31 -1.35 -10.47 2.34
C GLY A 31 -1.89 -10.31 0.93
N THR A 32 -2.65 -9.24 0.70
CA THR A 32 -3.29 -9.02 -0.60
C THR A 32 -3.15 -7.58 -1.05
N THR A 33 -3.23 -7.38 -2.36
CA THR A 33 -3.36 -6.04 -2.94
C THR A 33 -4.49 -6.07 -3.96
N LEU A 34 -5.36 -5.07 -3.88
CA LEU A 34 -6.49 -4.89 -4.78
C LEU A 34 -6.28 -3.60 -5.57
N SER A 35 -6.22 -3.72 -6.88
CA SER A 35 -6.10 -2.55 -7.75
C SER A 35 -7.46 -1.85 -7.86
N LEU A 36 -7.54 -0.61 -7.41
CA LEU A 36 -8.75 0.20 -7.47
C LEU A 36 -8.74 1.15 -8.67
N VAL A 37 -7.59 1.74 -8.97
CA VAL A 37 -7.40 2.62 -10.11
C VAL A 37 -6.05 2.28 -10.74
N ASP A 38 -6.04 2.10 -12.05
CA ASP A 38 -4.81 1.75 -12.77
C ASP A 38 -4.70 2.63 -14.01
N SER A 39 -3.84 3.64 -13.94
CA SER A 39 -3.54 4.48 -15.09
C SER A 39 -2.02 4.57 -15.27
N SER A 40 -1.58 5.18 -16.37
CA SER A 40 -0.15 5.26 -16.66
C SER A 40 0.61 6.21 -15.73
N LYS A 41 -0.09 7.16 -15.11
CA LYS A 41 0.54 8.19 -14.27
C LYS A 41 0.23 8.07 -12.79
N TYR A 42 -0.81 7.32 -12.45
CA TYR A 42 -1.15 7.06 -11.05
C TYR A 42 -1.86 5.73 -10.92
N LYS A 43 -1.67 5.12 -9.76
CA LYS A 43 -2.35 3.88 -9.37
C LYS A 43 -2.81 4.02 -7.94
N ILE A 44 -3.94 3.41 -7.63
CA ILE A 44 -4.46 3.36 -6.27
C ILE A 44 -4.75 1.89 -5.94
N ASN A 45 -4.11 1.41 -4.88
CA ASN A 45 -4.26 0.02 -4.44
C ASN A 45 -4.76 0.00 -2.99
N PHE A 46 -5.63 -0.97 -2.71
CA PHE A 46 -6.02 -1.30 -1.36
C PHE A 46 -5.17 -2.49 -0.91
N VAL A 47 -4.36 -2.29 0.12
CA VAL A 47 -3.37 -3.27 0.56
C VAL A 47 -3.72 -3.79 1.94
N THR A 48 -3.63 -5.10 2.11
CA THR A 48 -3.86 -5.76 3.39
C THR A 48 -2.61 -6.54 3.77
N ILE A 49 -2.08 -6.29 4.97
CA ILE A 49 -0.95 -7.04 5.51
C ILE A 49 -1.43 -7.86 6.70
N GLU A 50 -1.27 -9.16 6.61
CA GLU A 50 -1.69 -10.07 7.66
C GLU A 50 -0.84 -9.89 8.93
N PRO A 51 -1.39 -10.22 10.11
CA PRO A 51 -0.66 -10.09 11.37
C PRO A 51 0.71 -10.77 11.33
N GLY A 52 1.72 -10.05 11.79
CA GLY A 52 3.09 -10.55 11.85
C GLY A 52 3.83 -10.56 10.52
N LYS A 53 3.21 -10.12 9.45
CA LYS A 53 3.82 -10.12 8.12
C LYS A 53 4.38 -8.75 7.75
N SER A 54 5.21 -8.73 6.72
CA SER A 54 5.91 -7.51 6.29
C SER A 54 6.05 -7.47 4.77
N ILE A 55 6.05 -6.27 4.23
CA ILE A 55 6.54 -6.02 2.89
C ILE A 55 8.00 -5.61 3.04
N SER A 56 8.89 -6.32 2.33
CA SER A 56 10.33 -6.17 2.47
C SER A 56 10.84 -4.79 2.02
N LEU A 57 12.03 -4.46 2.48
CA LEU A 57 12.70 -3.20 2.14
C LEU A 57 12.91 -3.07 0.64
N GLN A 58 12.47 -1.97 0.08
CA GLN A 58 12.55 -1.70 -1.36
C GLN A 58 12.62 -0.20 -1.62
N LYS A 59 12.84 0.18 -2.87
CA LYS A 59 12.72 1.57 -3.30
C LYS A 59 12.29 1.66 -4.75
N HIS A 60 11.80 2.84 -5.14
CA HIS A 60 11.34 3.14 -6.48
C HIS A 60 12.01 4.41 -6.97
N TYR A 61 12.34 4.46 -8.25
CA TYR A 61 13.07 5.59 -8.84
C TYR A 61 12.19 6.51 -9.69
N HIS A 62 10.98 6.08 -10.02
CA HIS A 62 10.15 6.81 -10.97
C HIS A 62 8.76 7.16 -10.43
N ARG A 63 8.50 6.92 -9.15
CA ARG A 63 7.22 7.24 -8.56
C ARG A 63 7.33 7.59 -7.09
N ASN A 64 6.42 8.45 -6.66
CA ASN A 64 6.16 8.71 -5.25
C ASN A 64 5.03 7.83 -4.78
N GLU A 65 4.98 7.54 -3.49
CA GLU A 65 3.87 6.81 -2.89
C GLU A 65 3.36 7.54 -1.66
N GLN A 66 2.07 7.39 -1.40
CA GLN A 66 1.46 7.81 -0.14
C GLN A 66 0.67 6.63 0.39
N TRP A 67 0.81 6.36 1.67
CA TRP A 67 0.09 5.29 2.34
C TRP A 67 -0.77 5.90 3.44
N THR A 68 -2.08 5.65 3.38
CA THR A 68 -3.04 6.07 4.40
C THR A 68 -3.56 4.83 5.11
N ILE A 69 -3.32 4.75 6.41
CA ILE A 69 -3.78 3.60 7.21
C ILE A 69 -5.27 3.73 7.45
N LEU A 70 -6.00 2.68 7.09
CA LEU A 70 -7.45 2.61 7.26
C LEU A 70 -7.84 1.76 8.46
N SER A 71 -7.02 0.78 8.81
CA SER A 71 -7.28 -0.13 9.92
C SER A 71 -5.98 -0.75 10.39
N GLY A 72 -5.83 -0.93 11.69
CA GLY A 72 -4.65 -1.54 12.30
C GLY A 72 -3.54 -0.54 12.56
N THR A 73 -2.40 -1.06 12.98
CA THR A 73 -1.20 -0.27 13.29
C THR A 73 -0.01 -0.89 12.57
N ALA A 74 0.74 -0.06 11.86
CA ALA A 74 1.89 -0.50 11.09
C ALA A 74 3.17 0.16 11.59
N VAL A 75 4.29 -0.58 11.47
CA VAL A 75 5.62 -0.03 11.66
C VAL A 75 6.21 0.19 10.27
N VAL A 76 6.56 1.42 9.96
CA VAL A 76 7.09 1.80 8.66
C VAL A 76 8.52 2.31 8.84
N TYR A 77 9.43 1.86 7.95
CA TYR A 77 10.79 2.38 7.90
C TYR A 77 10.96 3.13 6.59
N ILE A 78 11.35 4.40 6.66
CA ILE A 78 11.63 5.24 5.50
C ILE A 78 13.03 5.77 5.66
N ASP A 79 13.94 5.39 4.75
CA ASP A 79 15.37 5.72 4.81
C ASP A 79 15.96 5.40 6.19
N GLY A 80 15.57 4.25 6.76
CA GLY A 80 16.05 3.80 8.06
C GLY A 80 15.37 4.45 9.26
N ILE A 81 14.46 5.39 9.04
CA ILE A 81 13.74 6.06 10.12
C ILE A 81 12.45 5.31 10.40
N LYS A 82 12.31 4.85 11.65
CA LYS A 82 11.14 4.10 12.09
C LYS A 82 10.00 5.05 12.43
N LYS A 83 8.80 4.72 11.95
CA LYS A 83 7.55 5.41 12.29
C LYS A 83 6.49 4.38 12.63
N ILE A 84 5.69 4.67 13.66
CA ILE A 84 4.52 3.87 13.98
C ILE A 84 3.31 4.65 13.49
N ILE A 85 2.51 4.02 12.63
CA ILE A 85 1.42 4.69 11.93
C ILE A 85 0.13 3.94 12.21
N THR A 86 -0.90 4.68 12.63
CA THR A 86 -2.20 4.12 12.96
C THR A 86 -3.28 4.70 12.07
N GLU A 87 -4.51 4.30 12.34
CA GLU A 87 -5.70 4.72 11.60
C GLU A 87 -5.74 6.23 11.38
N ASN A 88 -6.09 6.66 10.17
CA ASN A 88 -6.18 8.05 9.76
C ASN A 88 -4.83 8.77 9.60
N GLN A 89 -3.72 8.05 9.65
CA GLN A 89 -2.41 8.65 9.43
C GLN A 89 -1.91 8.31 8.04
N THR A 90 -1.25 9.28 7.42
CA THR A 90 -0.69 9.15 6.08
C THR A 90 0.81 9.35 6.14
N VAL A 91 1.54 8.51 5.43
CA VAL A 91 2.99 8.67 5.26
C VAL A 91 3.29 8.86 3.78
N HIS A 92 4.23 9.76 3.49
CA HIS A 92 4.68 10.03 2.13
C HIS A 92 6.04 9.36 1.92
N ILE A 93 6.18 8.64 0.82
CA ILE A 93 7.41 7.96 0.44
C ILE A 93 7.92 8.58 -0.86
N PRO A 94 8.92 9.47 -0.76
CA PRO A 94 9.47 10.13 -1.95
C PRO A 94 10.21 9.17 -2.86
N ILE A 95 10.41 9.60 -4.10
CA ILE A 95 11.24 8.88 -5.07
C ILE A 95 12.62 8.63 -4.47
N GLY A 96 13.11 7.41 -4.63
CA GLY A 96 14.47 7.05 -4.22
C GLY A 96 14.63 6.72 -2.75
N CYS A 97 13.61 6.91 -1.92
CA CYS A 97 13.69 6.55 -0.51
C CYS A 97 13.49 5.05 -0.33
N THR A 98 14.30 4.45 0.53
CA THR A 98 14.08 3.06 0.94
C THR A 98 12.88 3.00 1.87
N HIS A 99 12.08 1.95 1.76
CA HIS A 99 10.92 1.82 2.62
C HIS A 99 10.53 0.36 2.83
N SER A 100 9.92 0.10 3.97
CA SER A 100 9.32 -1.20 4.30
C SER A 100 8.18 -0.97 5.27
N ILE A 101 7.30 -1.96 5.41
CA ILE A 101 6.17 -1.88 6.32
C ILE A 101 5.94 -3.25 6.95
N HIS A 102 5.66 -3.24 8.25
CA HIS A 102 5.46 -4.43 9.05
C HIS A 102 4.17 -4.29 9.87
N ASN A 103 3.41 -5.37 9.95
CA ASN A 103 2.24 -5.45 10.82
C ASN A 103 2.63 -6.15 12.14
N PRO A 104 2.82 -5.41 13.24
CA PRO A 104 3.22 -6.00 14.51
C PRO A 104 2.03 -6.51 15.34
N GLY A 105 0.81 -6.27 14.88
CA GLY A 105 -0.39 -6.52 15.66
C GLY A 105 -1.02 -7.88 15.45
N ILE A 106 -2.24 -8.01 15.94
CA ILE A 106 -3.01 -9.25 15.87
C ILE A 106 -4.21 -9.14 14.90
N ILE A 107 -4.42 -7.97 14.32
CA ILE A 107 -5.43 -7.76 13.28
C ILE A 107 -4.72 -7.36 11.98
N PRO A 108 -5.36 -7.55 10.82
CA PRO A 108 -4.76 -7.08 9.56
C PRO A 108 -4.54 -5.58 9.55
N VAL A 109 -3.47 -5.14 8.90
CA VAL A 109 -3.28 -3.74 8.56
C VAL A 109 -3.85 -3.52 7.17
N GLU A 110 -4.73 -2.54 7.05
CA GLU A 110 -5.29 -2.15 5.77
C GLU A 110 -4.89 -0.72 5.47
N PHE A 111 -4.37 -0.48 4.27
CA PHE A 111 -4.01 0.88 3.88
C PHE A 111 -4.27 1.12 2.40
N LEU A 112 -4.48 2.39 2.09
CA LEU A 112 -4.63 2.85 0.73
C LEU A 112 -3.28 3.32 0.25
N GLU A 113 -2.80 2.74 -0.84
CA GLU A 113 -1.53 3.09 -1.46
C GLU A 113 -1.80 3.88 -2.72
N THR A 114 -1.31 5.12 -2.78
CA THR A 114 -1.39 5.95 -3.98
C THR A 114 0.00 6.06 -4.57
N GLN A 115 0.16 5.65 -5.82
CA GLN A 115 1.41 5.73 -6.56
C GLN A 115 1.25 6.80 -7.63
N ILE A 116 2.14 7.77 -7.65
CA ILE A 116 2.09 8.89 -8.60
C ILE A 116 3.48 9.05 -9.22
N GLY A 117 3.55 9.07 -10.56
CA GLY A 117 4.81 9.23 -11.24
C GLY A 117 4.62 9.29 -12.75
N GLU A 118 5.71 9.60 -13.44
CA GLU A 118 5.68 9.69 -14.89
C GLU A 118 5.58 8.31 -15.55
N CYS A 119 6.15 7.31 -14.89
CA CYS A 119 6.13 5.94 -15.39
C CYS A 119 5.95 5.02 -14.20
N ILE A 120 4.77 4.44 -14.09
CA ILE A 120 4.50 3.46 -13.04
C ILE A 120 4.61 2.08 -13.67
N ASP A 121 5.75 1.43 -13.45
CA ASP A 121 6.08 0.15 -14.03
C ASP A 121 6.44 -0.83 -12.91
N PRO A 122 5.89 -2.06 -12.93
CA PRO A 122 6.24 -3.07 -11.93
C PRO A 122 7.74 -3.35 -11.84
N SER A 123 8.50 -3.10 -12.91
CA SER A 123 9.96 -3.29 -12.89
C SER A 123 10.68 -2.22 -12.09
N ASP A 124 10.02 -1.11 -11.72
CA ASP A 124 10.60 -0.05 -10.90
C ASP A 124 10.53 -0.41 -9.41
N VAL A 125 10.93 -1.62 -9.09
CA VAL A 125 11.00 -2.11 -7.71
C VAL A 125 12.37 -2.69 -7.48
N PHE A 126 13.12 -2.14 -6.54
CA PHE A 126 14.46 -2.59 -6.19
C PHE A 126 14.42 -3.07 -4.74
N ARG A 127 14.49 -4.40 -4.57
CA ARG A 127 14.48 -5.00 -3.24
C ARG A 127 15.88 -4.98 -2.66
N LEU A 128 16.00 -4.53 -1.42
CA LEU A 128 17.28 -4.28 -0.77
C LEU A 128 17.59 -5.29 0.33
N GLU A 129 16.70 -6.25 0.57
CA GLU A 129 16.95 -7.33 1.51
C GLU A 129 16.44 -8.64 0.95
N LYS A 130 16.92 -9.72 1.53
CA LYS A 130 16.63 -11.08 1.06
C LYS A 130 15.30 -11.61 1.57
#